data_489675ac98952118f369f0ebd880243f
#
_entry.id   489675ac98952118f369f0ebd880243f
#
_cell.length_a   1.000
_cell.length_b   1.000
_cell.length_c   1.000
_cell.angle_alpha   90.00
_cell.angle_beta   90.00
_cell.angle_gamma   90.00
#
_symmetry.space_group_name_H-M   'P 1'
#
loop_
_entity.id
_entity.type
_entity.pdbx_description
1 polymer ?
#
loop_
_entity_poly.entity_id
_entity_poly.type
_entity_poly.pdbx_seq_one_letter_code
_entity_poly.pdbx_strand_id
1 'polypeptide(L)'
;MNNSELKTLIKKQKTNYSLDQEFYVSQHIFDLDVKNIFSKQWVFVGHISRIPNYGDYFLFNIGKESIIIIRDKDNAVHAHYNVCRHRGSQICLENEGNSKVLICPYHAWTYNIDGSLKGARLMDKDFNKNDWHLHKCNSKIFEGLIFINLSDHPNDFEEFIAPTKKFIEFHGLADAKIAHRQYYPTDGNWK
;
A
#
# COMPACT_ATOMS: atom_id res chain seq x y z
N MET A 1 -27.96 -0.09 -2.17
CA MET A 1 -28.21 0.33 -0.77
C MET A 1 -27.73 1.78 -0.62
N ASN A 2 -28.54 2.62 0.00
CA ASN A 2 -28.18 4.02 0.27
C ASN A 2 -27.70 4.21 1.73
N ASN A 3 -27.21 5.41 2.08
CA ASN A 3 -26.66 5.68 3.41
C ASN A 3 -27.70 5.55 4.55
N SER A 4 -28.98 5.75 4.27
CA SER A 4 -30.04 5.61 5.29
C SER A 4 -30.29 4.13 5.61
N GLU A 5 -30.30 3.29 4.58
CA GLU A 5 -30.42 1.83 4.71
C GLU A 5 -29.23 1.26 5.47
N LEU A 6 -28.01 1.69 5.15
CA LEU A 6 -26.80 1.28 5.88
C LEU A 6 -26.85 1.66 7.35
N LYS A 7 -27.26 2.90 7.68
CA LYS A 7 -27.41 3.32 9.09
C LYS A 7 -28.45 2.46 9.82
N THR A 8 -29.51 2.05 9.14
CA THR A 8 -30.53 1.16 9.72
C THR A 8 -29.97 -0.23 10.00
N LEU A 9 -29.18 -0.79 9.08
CA LEU A 9 -28.50 -2.08 9.29
C LEU A 9 -27.54 -2.02 10.48
N ILE A 10 -26.72 -0.96 10.56
CA ILE A 10 -25.78 -0.77 11.69
C ILE A 10 -26.55 -0.70 13.03
N LYS A 11 -27.67 0.02 13.09
CA LYS A 11 -28.49 0.12 14.30
C LYS A 11 -29.15 -1.20 14.73
N LYS A 12 -29.37 -2.13 13.80
CA LYS A 12 -29.94 -3.46 14.10
C LYS A 12 -28.91 -4.42 14.67
N GLN A 13 -27.61 -4.11 14.52
CA GLN A 13 -26.53 -4.98 15.00
C GLN A 13 -26.65 -5.22 16.50
N LYS A 14 -26.60 -6.49 16.88
CA LYS A 14 -26.64 -6.92 18.28
C LYS A 14 -25.23 -7.34 18.73
N THR A 15 -24.89 -7.00 19.96
CA THR A 15 -23.63 -7.45 20.58
C THR A 15 -23.56 -8.98 20.59
N ASN A 16 -22.40 -9.54 20.26
CA ASN A 16 -22.12 -10.98 20.20
C ASN A 16 -22.87 -11.75 19.09
N TYR A 17 -23.43 -11.05 18.10
CA TYR A 17 -23.97 -11.66 16.89
C TYR A 17 -23.11 -11.28 15.67
N SER A 18 -23.06 -12.16 14.67
CA SER A 18 -22.48 -11.84 13.36
C SER A 18 -23.23 -10.68 12.71
N LEU A 19 -22.57 -9.99 11.79
CA LEU A 19 -23.19 -8.95 10.99
C LEU A 19 -24.29 -9.54 10.09
N ASP A 20 -25.26 -8.73 9.70
CA ASP A 20 -26.24 -9.11 8.68
C ASP A 20 -25.54 -9.47 7.36
N GLN A 21 -26.14 -10.38 6.58
CA GLN A 21 -25.58 -10.88 5.31
C GLN A 21 -25.12 -9.76 4.37
N GLU A 22 -25.84 -8.64 4.31
CA GLU A 22 -25.53 -7.48 3.47
C GLU A 22 -24.11 -6.93 3.69
N PHE A 23 -23.58 -7.03 4.91
CA PHE A 23 -22.21 -6.60 5.21
C PHE A 23 -21.14 -7.44 4.51
N TYR A 24 -21.49 -8.67 4.13
CA TYR A 24 -20.56 -9.60 3.49
C TYR A 24 -20.71 -9.64 1.97
N VAL A 25 -21.89 -9.37 1.43
CA VAL A 25 -22.18 -9.56 -0.01
C VAL A 25 -22.36 -8.27 -0.81
N SER A 26 -22.59 -7.14 -0.13
CA SER A 26 -22.84 -5.86 -0.82
C SER A 26 -21.58 -5.21 -1.33
N GLN A 27 -21.47 -5.03 -2.65
CA GLN A 27 -20.39 -4.27 -3.27
C GLN A 27 -20.31 -2.84 -2.74
N HIS A 28 -21.45 -2.18 -2.52
CA HIS A 28 -21.48 -0.83 -1.96
C HIS A 28 -20.84 -0.74 -0.57
N ILE A 29 -21.11 -1.73 0.32
CA ILE A 29 -20.47 -1.79 1.64
C ILE A 29 -18.98 -2.04 1.49
N PHE A 30 -18.56 -2.94 0.60
CA PHE A 30 -17.15 -3.18 0.34
C PHE A 30 -16.43 -1.91 -0.16
N ASP A 31 -17.03 -1.15 -1.06
CA ASP A 31 -16.47 0.12 -1.54
C ASP A 31 -16.33 1.14 -0.39
N LEU A 32 -17.28 1.16 0.56
CA LEU A 32 -17.18 1.98 1.77
C LEU A 32 -16.08 1.50 2.72
N ASP A 33 -15.88 0.19 2.86
CA ASP A 33 -14.79 -0.38 3.65
C ASP A 33 -13.43 0.04 3.06
N VAL A 34 -13.26 -0.10 1.75
CA VAL A 34 -12.05 0.35 1.08
C VAL A 34 -11.81 1.83 1.33
N LYS A 35 -12.84 2.66 1.13
CA LYS A 35 -12.74 4.12 1.27
C LYS A 35 -12.52 4.59 2.71
N ASN A 36 -13.16 3.97 3.70
CA ASN A 36 -13.21 4.50 5.07
C ASN A 36 -12.35 3.72 6.06
N ILE A 37 -11.96 2.51 5.73
CA ILE A 37 -11.11 1.66 6.57
C ILE A 37 -9.75 1.49 5.91
N PHE A 38 -9.67 0.74 4.81
CA PHE A 38 -8.40 0.37 4.20
C PHE A 38 -7.58 1.56 3.68
N SER A 39 -8.24 2.61 3.17
CA SER A 39 -7.56 3.82 2.71
C SER A 39 -7.15 4.78 3.83
N LYS A 40 -7.60 4.54 5.08
CA LYS A 40 -7.36 5.46 6.20
C LYS A 40 -6.59 4.85 7.37
N GLN A 41 -6.47 3.55 7.40
CA GLN A 41 -5.75 2.85 8.46
C GLN A 41 -4.36 2.41 7.99
N TRP A 42 -3.46 2.16 8.93
CA TRP A 42 -2.20 1.50 8.63
C TRP A 42 -2.46 0.05 8.29
N VAL A 43 -1.98 -0.37 7.13
CA VAL A 43 -2.15 -1.73 6.60
C VAL A 43 -0.79 -2.40 6.54
N PHE A 44 -0.67 -3.58 7.15
CA PHE A 44 0.50 -4.44 7.01
C PHE A 44 0.60 -4.97 5.57
N VAL A 45 1.77 -4.84 4.93
CA VAL A 45 1.96 -5.22 3.52
C VAL A 45 3.07 -6.23 3.31
N GLY A 46 3.92 -6.45 4.29
CA GLY A 46 5.01 -7.42 4.17
C GLY A 46 6.15 -7.16 5.14
N HIS A 47 7.18 -7.98 5.05
CA HIS A 47 8.38 -7.89 5.86
C HIS A 47 9.58 -7.40 5.03
N ILE A 48 10.52 -6.68 5.65
CA ILE A 48 11.72 -6.13 4.97
C ILE A 48 12.58 -7.20 4.30
N SER A 49 12.56 -8.45 4.81
CA SER A 49 13.29 -9.57 4.20
C SER A 49 12.74 -9.99 2.83
N ARG A 50 11.58 -9.47 2.41
CA ARG A 50 11.04 -9.66 1.06
C ARG A 50 11.79 -8.86 0.00
N ILE A 51 12.41 -7.76 0.43
CA ILE A 51 13.18 -6.83 -0.40
C ILE A 51 14.58 -6.62 0.22
N PRO A 52 15.42 -7.68 0.31
CA PRO A 52 16.69 -7.62 1.04
C PRO A 52 17.75 -6.73 0.38
N ASN A 53 17.69 -6.53 -0.95
CA ASN A 53 18.74 -5.85 -1.69
C ASN A 53 18.29 -4.50 -2.25
N TYR A 54 19.24 -3.64 -2.57
CA TYR A 54 19.01 -2.40 -3.31
C TYR A 54 18.26 -2.65 -4.62
N GLY A 55 17.14 -1.98 -4.79
CA GLY A 55 16.27 -2.07 -5.96
C GLY A 55 15.24 -3.19 -5.89
N ASP A 56 15.30 -4.08 -4.90
CA ASP A 56 14.23 -5.08 -4.71
C ASP A 56 12.91 -4.39 -4.42
N TYR A 57 11.87 -4.83 -5.09
CA TYR A 57 10.51 -4.30 -4.90
C TYR A 57 9.46 -5.40 -4.94
N PHE A 58 8.31 -5.09 -4.40
CA PHE A 58 7.07 -5.82 -4.62
C PHE A 58 5.89 -4.87 -4.75
N LEU A 59 4.84 -5.33 -5.43
CA LEU A 59 3.57 -4.61 -5.53
C LEU A 59 2.62 -5.08 -4.42
N PHE A 60 1.92 -4.12 -3.84
CA PHE A 60 0.80 -4.37 -2.96
C PHE A 60 -0.45 -3.71 -3.53
N ASN A 61 -1.48 -4.53 -3.77
CA ASN A 61 -2.75 -4.06 -4.34
C ASN A 61 -3.81 -3.99 -3.25
N ILE A 62 -4.52 -2.87 -3.20
CA ILE A 62 -5.61 -2.62 -2.26
C ILE A 62 -6.73 -1.83 -2.92
N GLY A 63 -7.91 -2.43 -3.01
CA GLY A 63 -9.00 -1.86 -3.80
C GLY A 63 -8.59 -1.71 -5.27
N LYS A 64 -8.52 -0.48 -5.75
CA LYS A 64 -8.10 -0.15 -7.14
C LYS A 64 -6.66 0.36 -7.20
N GLU A 65 -6.01 0.53 -6.07
CA GLU A 65 -4.66 1.08 -5.98
C GLU A 65 -3.61 -0.01 -6.04
N SER A 66 -2.52 0.26 -6.75
CA SER A 66 -1.30 -0.54 -6.77
C SER A 66 -0.17 0.30 -6.18
N ILE A 67 0.53 -0.25 -5.18
CA ILE A 67 1.60 0.44 -4.47
C ILE A 67 2.91 -0.32 -4.69
N ILE A 68 3.95 0.39 -5.12
CA ILE A 68 5.32 -0.11 -5.22
C ILE A 68 5.97 0.04 -3.85
N ILE A 69 6.41 -1.07 -3.26
CA ILE A 69 7.24 -1.07 -2.04
C ILE A 69 8.67 -1.43 -2.48
N ILE A 70 9.62 -0.54 -2.31
CA ILE A 70 10.97 -0.68 -2.88
C ILE A 70 12.05 -0.27 -1.90
N ARG A 71 13.18 -0.99 -1.89
CA ARG A 71 14.36 -0.68 -1.07
C ARG A 71 15.37 0.17 -1.82
N ASP A 72 15.85 1.24 -1.22
CA ASP A 72 16.94 2.05 -1.78
C ASP A 72 18.34 1.56 -1.37
N LYS A 73 19.35 2.25 -1.84
CA LYS A 73 20.78 1.97 -1.57
C LYS A 73 21.18 2.23 -0.10
N ASP A 74 20.45 3.07 0.60
CA ASP A 74 20.70 3.43 2.00
C ASP A 74 19.86 2.56 2.95
N ASN A 75 19.31 1.47 2.44
CA ASN A 75 18.41 0.51 3.10
C ASN A 75 17.06 1.10 3.54
N ALA A 76 16.70 2.30 3.11
CA ALA A 76 15.38 2.83 3.34
C ALA A 76 14.33 2.15 2.43
N VAL A 77 13.12 2.02 2.91
CA VAL A 77 11.99 1.48 2.16
C VAL A 77 11.05 2.62 1.78
N HIS A 78 10.79 2.74 0.50
CA HIS A 78 9.87 3.72 -0.06
C HIS A 78 8.59 3.04 -0.51
N ALA A 79 7.48 3.77 -0.44
CA ALA A 79 6.19 3.37 -0.97
C ALA A 79 5.67 4.44 -1.93
N HIS A 80 5.33 4.04 -3.16
CA HIS A 80 4.82 4.93 -4.19
C HIS A 80 3.59 4.34 -4.86
N TYR A 81 2.65 5.18 -5.27
CA TYR A 81 1.60 4.74 -6.17
C TYR A 81 2.21 4.28 -7.49
N ASN A 82 1.83 3.10 -7.95
CA ASN A 82 2.33 2.49 -9.20
C ASN A 82 1.68 3.14 -10.43
N VAL A 83 1.72 4.47 -10.48
CA VAL A 83 1.06 5.28 -11.51
C VAL A 83 2.00 6.36 -12.01
N CYS A 84 2.31 6.33 -13.29
CA CYS A 84 3.14 7.33 -13.94
C CYS A 84 2.44 8.69 -13.98
N ARG A 85 3.14 9.74 -13.56
CA ARG A 85 2.64 11.11 -13.51
C ARG A 85 2.32 11.71 -14.90
N HIS A 86 2.84 11.11 -15.98
CA HIS A 86 2.60 11.58 -17.34
C HIS A 86 1.15 11.33 -17.80
N ARG A 87 0.73 10.05 -17.88
CA ARG A 87 -0.60 9.64 -18.39
C ARG A 87 -1.20 8.45 -17.65
N GLY A 88 -0.84 8.26 -16.39
CA GLY A 88 -1.50 7.29 -15.52
C GLY A 88 -1.19 5.81 -15.81
N SER A 89 -0.21 5.49 -16.66
CA SER A 89 0.18 4.10 -16.88
C SER A 89 0.85 3.50 -15.65
N GLN A 90 0.65 2.22 -15.39
CA GLN A 90 1.43 1.47 -14.42
C GLN A 90 2.91 1.47 -14.81
N ILE A 91 3.78 1.57 -13.80
CA ILE A 91 5.25 1.63 -13.98
C ILE A 91 5.84 0.23 -13.85
N CYS A 92 5.56 -0.46 -12.74
CA CYS A 92 5.95 -1.84 -12.51
C CYS A 92 4.79 -2.75 -12.90
N LEU A 93 5.02 -3.69 -13.81
CA LEU A 93 4.01 -4.64 -14.29
C LEU A 93 4.10 -5.99 -13.57
N GLU A 94 5.31 -6.36 -13.11
CA GLU A 94 5.54 -7.59 -12.38
C GLU A 94 5.28 -7.41 -10.88
N ASN A 95 4.74 -8.42 -10.25
CA ASN A 95 4.37 -8.38 -8.82
C ASN A 95 5.57 -8.19 -7.88
N GLU A 96 6.77 -8.58 -8.30
CA GLU A 96 8.02 -8.37 -7.58
C GLU A 96 9.21 -8.42 -8.56
N GLY A 97 10.32 -7.79 -8.19
CA GLY A 97 11.51 -7.77 -9.02
C GLY A 97 12.62 -6.90 -8.41
N ASN A 98 13.63 -6.60 -9.23
CA ASN A 98 14.71 -5.68 -8.87
C ASN A 98 14.85 -4.61 -9.94
N SER A 99 14.80 -3.35 -9.55
CA SER A 99 15.00 -2.22 -10.45
C SER A 99 15.65 -1.06 -9.70
N LYS A 100 16.75 -0.55 -10.25
CA LYS A 100 17.49 0.58 -9.66
C LYS A 100 16.94 1.95 -10.08
N VAL A 101 16.03 1.96 -11.02
CA VAL A 101 15.25 3.10 -11.50
C VAL A 101 13.88 2.61 -11.95
N LEU A 102 12.85 3.40 -11.76
CA LEU A 102 11.49 3.05 -12.16
C LEU A 102 11.21 3.68 -13.54
N ILE A 103 11.03 2.84 -14.57
CA ILE A 103 10.84 3.31 -15.96
C ILE A 103 9.42 3.00 -16.39
N CYS A 104 8.67 4.04 -16.75
CA CYS A 104 7.33 3.88 -17.29
C CYS A 104 7.41 3.21 -18.69
N PRO A 105 6.72 2.07 -18.90
CA PRO A 105 6.79 1.36 -20.18
C PRO A 105 6.12 2.11 -21.33
N TYR A 106 5.28 3.11 -21.01
CA TYR A 106 4.50 3.82 -22.05
C TYR A 106 5.32 4.86 -22.79
N HIS A 107 6.00 5.81 -22.08
CA HIS A 107 6.80 6.88 -22.74
C HIS A 107 8.19 7.04 -22.12
N ALA A 108 8.66 6.04 -21.39
CA ALA A 108 9.99 6.00 -20.78
C ALA A 108 10.28 7.16 -19.78
N TRP A 109 9.26 7.74 -19.15
CA TRP A 109 9.52 8.58 -18.00
C TRP A 109 10.19 7.75 -16.92
N THR A 110 11.30 8.27 -16.41
CA THR A 110 12.17 7.54 -15.49
C THR A 110 12.20 8.24 -14.14
N TYR A 111 11.98 7.47 -13.09
CA TYR A 111 12.00 7.96 -11.71
C TYR A 111 13.13 7.27 -10.94
N ASN A 112 13.71 7.99 -10.01
CA ASN A 112 14.58 7.39 -8.99
C ASN A 112 13.74 6.56 -8.00
N ILE A 113 14.39 5.75 -7.18
CA ILE A 113 13.71 4.91 -6.18
C ILE A 113 12.97 5.75 -5.13
N ASP A 114 13.46 6.96 -4.81
CA ASP A 114 12.80 7.90 -3.90
C ASP A 114 11.53 8.56 -4.49
N GLY A 115 11.20 8.22 -5.75
CA GLY A 115 10.05 8.73 -6.49
C GLY A 115 10.33 10.03 -7.26
N SER A 116 11.53 10.63 -7.16
CA SER A 116 11.86 11.85 -7.89
C SER A 116 11.96 11.59 -9.40
N LEU A 117 11.45 12.52 -10.22
CA LEU A 117 11.53 12.40 -11.68
C LEU A 117 12.96 12.64 -12.17
N LYS A 118 13.61 11.56 -12.63
CA LYS A 118 14.96 11.60 -13.18
C LYS A 118 14.99 12.08 -14.63
N GLY A 119 14.11 11.57 -15.47
CA GLY A 119 14.06 11.86 -16.89
C GLY A 119 12.65 11.85 -17.45
N ALA A 120 12.33 12.86 -18.27
CA ALA A 120 11.08 12.99 -19.02
C ALA A 120 11.42 13.31 -20.48
N ARG A 121 11.30 12.31 -21.37
CA ARG A 121 11.60 12.49 -22.80
C ARG A 121 10.52 13.33 -23.47
N LEU A 122 10.92 14.10 -24.46
CA LEU A 122 10.05 14.92 -25.32
C LEU A 122 9.28 16.02 -24.58
N MET A 123 9.78 16.46 -23.43
CA MET A 123 9.24 17.62 -22.72
C MET A 123 10.00 18.88 -23.11
N ASP A 124 9.30 20.02 -23.05
CA ASP A 124 9.85 21.33 -23.37
C ASP A 124 10.96 21.76 -22.41
N LYS A 125 11.77 22.75 -22.81
CA LYS A 125 12.91 23.22 -22.02
C LYS A 125 12.52 23.82 -20.66
N ASP A 126 11.31 24.36 -20.58
CA ASP A 126 10.76 24.99 -19.37
C ASP A 126 10.06 23.99 -18.45
N PHE A 127 10.10 22.70 -18.76
CA PHE A 127 9.49 21.64 -17.96
C PHE A 127 10.24 21.46 -16.62
N ASN A 128 9.55 21.77 -15.52
CA ASN A 128 10.10 21.60 -14.18
C ASN A 128 9.87 20.17 -13.66
N LYS A 129 10.91 19.35 -13.64
CA LYS A 129 10.84 17.96 -13.17
C LYS A 129 10.39 17.82 -11.70
N ASN A 130 10.64 18.84 -10.88
CA ASN A 130 10.32 18.78 -9.44
C ASN A 130 8.81 18.72 -9.16
N ASP A 131 7.97 19.11 -10.11
CA ASP A 131 6.52 19.07 -9.97
C ASP A 131 5.92 17.71 -10.33
N TRP A 132 6.76 16.77 -10.79
CA TRP A 132 6.31 15.51 -11.39
C TRP A 132 6.85 14.25 -10.71
N HIS A 133 7.19 14.35 -9.42
CA HIS A 133 7.54 13.18 -8.62
C HIS A 133 6.37 12.21 -8.50
N LEU A 134 6.66 10.93 -8.30
CA LEU A 134 5.63 9.93 -8.01
C LEU A 134 4.86 10.34 -6.75
N HIS A 135 3.57 10.05 -6.72
CA HIS A 135 2.80 10.17 -5.50
C HIS A 135 3.34 9.20 -4.47
N LYS A 136 3.74 9.72 -3.33
CA LYS A 136 4.19 8.91 -2.20
C LYS A 136 2.99 8.33 -1.47
N CYS A 137 3.11 7.08 -1.03
CA CYS A 137 2.27 6.47 -0.05
C CYS A 137 2.98 6.54 1.32
N ASN A 138 2.25 6.88 2.38
CA ASN A 138 2.85 6.88 3.71
C ASN A 138 3.29 5.46 4.07
N SER A 139 4.50 5.33 4.61
CA SER A 139 5.04 4.04 5.02
C SER A 139 5.77 4.14 6.34
N LYS A 140 5.69 3.08 7.14
CA LYS A 140 6.40 2.90 8.41
C LYS A 140 6.91 1.47 8.52
N ILE A 141 8.02 1.31 9.22
CA ILE A 141 8.58 -0.01 9.53
C ILE A 141 8.61 -0.15 11.06
N PHE A 142 8.11 -1.27 11.53
CA PHE A 142 8.20 -1.64 12.94
C PHE A 142 8.58 -3.12 13.04
N GLU A 143 9.67 -3.44 13.71
CA GLU A 143 10.19 -4.80 13.85
C GLU A 143 10.27 -5.58 12.52
N GLY A 144 10.78 -4.92 11.47
CA GLY A 144 10.86 -5.50 10.14
C GLY A 144 9.54 -5.58 9.36
N LEU A 145 8.41 -5.33 10.01
CA LEU A 145 7.08 -5.29 9.38
C LEU A 145 6.87 -3.95 8.69
N ILE A 146 6.46 -3.98 7.42
CA ILE A 146 6.19 -2.80 6.60
C ILE A 146 4.70 -2.50 6.66
N PHE A 147 4.35 -1.28 7.03
CA PHE A 147 2.98 -0.75 7.02
C PHE A 147 2.87 0.41 6.06
N ILE A 148 1.72 0.53 5.40
CA ILE A 148 1.37 1.69 4.57
C ILE A 148 0.06 2.31 5.02
N ASN A 149 -0.14 3.59 4.67
CA ASN A 149 -1.40 4.30 4.85
C ASN A 149 -1.65 5.20 3.64
N LEU A 150 -2.82 5.05 3.00
CA LEU A 150 -3.18 5.76 1.78
C LEU A 150 -3.80 7.14 2.04
N SER A 151 -3.99 7.52 3.31
CA SER A 151 -4.55 8.83 3.66
C SER A 151 -3.52 9.95 3.45
N ASP A 152 -3.97 11.10 2.98
CA ASP A 152 -3.15 12.32 2.96
C ASP A 152 -2.80 12.80 4.39
N HIS A 153 -3.64 12.42 5.36
CA HIS A 153 -3.47 12.75 6.78
C HIS A 153 -3.62 11.47 7.61
N PRO A 154 -2.58 10.60 7.63
CA PRO A 154 -2.63 9.35 8.40
C PRO A 154 -2.69 9.63 9.90
N ASN A 155 -3.40 8.78 10.62
CA ASN A 155 -3.31 8.76 12.08
C ASN A 155 -1.88 8.42 12.54
N ASP A 156 -1.55 8.83 13.77
CA ASP A 156 -0.22 8.56 14.33
C ASP A 156 0.08 7.06 14.34
N PHE A 157 1.27 6.69 13.86
CA PHE A 157 1.67 5.29 13.77
C PHE A 157 2.02 4.69 15.13
N GLU A 158 2.61 5.47 16.03
CA GLU A 158 2.97 4.98 17.36
C GLU A 158 1.72 4.70 18.19
N GLU A 159 0.70 5.54 18.08
CA GLU A 159 -0.61 5.29 18.70
C GLU A 159 -1.29 4.06 18.10
N PHE A 160 -1.20 3.88 16.79
CA PHE A 160 -1.76 2.71 16.09
C PHE A 160 -1.11 1.40 16.54
N ILE A 161 0.23 1.36 16.65
CA ILE A 161 0.97 0.14 16.96
C ILE A 161 1.02 -0.17 18.47
N ALA A 162 0.82 0.84 19.31
CA ALA A 162 1.00 0.74 20.77
C ALA A 162 0.28 -0.47 21.41
N PRO A 163 -0.99 -0.81 21.07
CA PRO A 163 -1.67 -1.95 21.70
C PRO A 163 -1.01 -3.30 21.42
N THR A 164 -0.33 -3.43 20.28
CA THR A 164 0.27 -4.69 19.82
C THR A 164 1.80 -4.72 19.99
N LYS A 165 2.42 -3.57 20.25
CA LYS A 165 3.86 -3.35 20.28
C LYS A 165 4.60 -4.42 21.08
N LYS A 166 4.23 -4.63 22.35
CA LYS A 166 4.88 -5.61 23.25
C LYS A 166 4.80 -7.06 22.75
N PHE A 167 3.73 -7.39 22.02
CA PHE A 167 3.55 -8.74 21.47
C PHE A 167 4.46 -8.95 20.27
N ILE A 168 4.57 -7.94 19.38
CA ILE A 168 5.43 -7.99 18.20
C ILE A 168 6.91 -8.01 18.61
N GLU A 169 7.33 -7.12 19.52
CA GLU A 169 8.71 -7.05 20.04
C GLU A 169 9.15 -8.37 20.70
N PHE A 170 8.23 -9.05 21.39
CA PHE A 170 8.53 -10.34 22.02
C PHE A 170 9.04 -11.41 21.03
N HIS A 171 8.60 -11.34 19.76
CA HIS A 171 8.98 -12.32 18.74
C HIS A 171 10.29 -12.00 18.02
N GLY A 172 10.89 -10.82 18.22
CA GLY A 172 12.17 -10.43 17.60
C GLY A 172 12.11 -10.46 16.06
N LEU A 173 11.01 -9.94 15.47
CA LEU A 173 10.76 -10.08 14.04
C LEU A 173 11.72 -9.26 13.17
N ALA A 174 12.42 -8.27 13.73
CA ALA A 174 13.37 -7.44 12.98
C ALA A 174 14.44 -8.26 12.25
N ASP A 175 14.91 -9.35 12.84
CA ASP A 175 15.92 -10.24 12.28
C ASP A 175 15.34 -11.47 11.57
N ALA A 176 14.01 -11.58 11.54
CA ALA A 176 13.33 -12.71 10.90
C ALA A 176 13.47 -12.68 9.38
N LYS A 177 13.33 -13.84 8.76
CA LYS A 177 13.31 -13.99 7.30
C LYS A 177 12.09 -14.80 6.89
N ILE A 178 11.47 -14.40 5.77
CA ILE A 178 10.40 -15.17 5.16
C ILE A 178 11.00 -16.45 4.59
N ALA A 179 10.66 -17.59 5.17
CA ALA A 179 11.10 -18.90 4.67
C ALA A 179 10.25 -19.38 3.48
N HIS A 180 8.94 -19.13 3.52
CA HIS A 180 8.01 -19.54 2.46
C HIS A 180 6.78 -18.65 2.46
N ARG A 181 6.16 -18.50 1.27
CA ARG A 181 4.85 -17.85 1.09
C ARG A 181 3.95 -18.77 0.28
N GLN A 182 2.73 -18.93 0.75
CA GLN A 182 1.71 -19.67 0.02
C GLN A 182 0.44 -18.83 -0.07
N TYR A 183 -0.17 -18.82 -1.25
CA TYR A 183 -1.41 -18.11 -1.52
C TYR A 183 -2.57 -19.11 -1.55
N TYR A 184 -3.61 -18.80 -0.79
CA TYR A 184 -4.87 -19.54 -0.78
C TYR A 184 -5.97 -18.60 -1.27
N PRO A 185 -6.25 -18.55 -2.58
CA PRO A 185 -7.37 -17.74 -3.08
C PRO A 185 -8.68 -18.26 -2.49
N THR A 186 -9.47 -17.33 -1.95
CA THR A 186 -10.75 -17.64 -1.31
C THR A 186 -11.77 -16.62 -1.79
N ASP A 187 -12.90 -17.12 -2.29
CA ASP A 187 -14.05 -16.29 -2.66
C ASP A 187 -14.83 -15.94 -1.39
N GLY A 188 -14.31 -15.01 -0.61
CA GLY A 188 -14.85 -14.61 0.68
C GLY A 188 -14.69 -13.12 0.96
N ASN A 189 -15.43 -12.63 1.95
CA ASN A 189 -15.30 -11.27 2.44
C ASN A 189 -14.21 -11.23 3.53
N TRP A 190 -13.56 -10.09 3.67
CA TRP A 190 -12.50 -9.88 4.67
C TRP A 190 -13.01 -9.85 6.13
N LYS A 191 -14.33 -9.63 6.35
CA LYS A 191 -14.98 -9.58 7.67
C LYS A 191 -15.15 -10.95 8.30
#